data_a24a2988883463e25264e48f9e542c4a
#
_entry.id   a24a2988883463e25264e48f9e542c4a
#
_cell.length_a   1.000
_cell.length_b   1.000
_cell.length_c   1.000
_cell.angle_alpha   90.00
_cell.angle_beta   90.00
_cell.angle_gamma   90.00
#
_symmetry.space_group_name_H-M   'P 1'
#
loop_
_entity.id
_entity.type
_entity.pdbx_description
1 polymer ?
#
loop_
_entity_poly.entity_id
_entity_poly.type
_entity_poly.pdbx_seq_one_letter_code
_entity_poly.pdbx_strand_id
1 'polypeptide(L)'
;MMAAISASQNGKKVLLLEKNSLLGKKLLITGKGRCNVTSSLPIEEFIKNTPGNGKFLYSSYNSFTNKDIINFLEKQGLKLKEERGNRIFPVTDKAKDVLDCFEKKLKQLNVKILYNQKVIEILTLEDNKIKKVVGVKTKNNTFYADKVILATGGKSYPL
;
A
#
# COMPACT_ATOMS: atom_id res chain seq x y z
N MET A 1 -2.02 -1.70 2.37
CA MET A 1 -1.48 -1.57 3.74
C MET A 1 -1.25 -0.11 4.12
N MET A 2 -0.37 0.64 3.45
CA MET A 2 -0.05 2.03 3.83
C MET A 2 -1.27 2.95 3.89
N ALA A 3 -2.17 2.90 2.90
CA ALA A 3 -3.41 3.67 2.92
C ALA A 3 -4.31 3.36 4.15
N ALA A 4 -4.37 2.08 4.56
CA ALA A 4 -5.11 1.69 5.75
C ALA A 4 -4.46 2.23 7.04
N ILE A 5 -3.12 2.20 7.11
CA ILE A 5 -2.36 2.78 8.22
C ILE A 5 -2.62 4.28 8.30
N SER A 6 -2.49 5.00 7.20
CA SER A 6 -2.70 6.45 7.14
C SER A 6 -4.12 6.83 7.56
N ALA A 7 -5.14 6.16 7.01
CA ALA A 7 -6.53 6.42 7.37
C ALA A 7 -6.81 6.17 8.86
N SER A 8 -6.27 5.06 9.41
CA SER A 8 -6.45 4.71 10.82
C SER A 8 -5.72 5.66 11.77
N GLN A 9 -4.51 6.14 11.40
CA GLN A 9 -3.79 7.17 12.15
C GLN A 9 -4.55 8.51 12.20
N ASN A 10 -5.39 8.78 11.19
CA ASN A 10 -6.30 9.93 11.18
C ASN A 10 -7.67 9.63 11.81
N GLY A 11 -7.75 8.68 12.72
CA GLY A 11 -8.94 8.37 13.53
C GLY A 11 -10.07 7.71 12.76
N LYS A 12 -9.84 7.16 11.56
CA LYS A 12 -10.89 6.48 10.79
C LYS A 12 -10.95 5.01 11.15
N LYS A 13 -12.16 4.46 11.25
CA LYS A 13 -12.39 3.02 11.37
C LYS A 13 -12.15 2.38 9.99
N VAL A 14 -11.18 1.48 9.91
CA VAL A 14 -10.72 0.93 8.64
C VAL A 14 -10.97 -0.57 8.57
N LEU A 15 -11.51 -1.02 7.42
CA LEU A 15 -11.58 -2.40 7.01
C LEU A 15 -10.69 -2.59 5.77
N LEU A 16 -9.69 -3.45 5.87
CA LEU A 16 -8.84 -3.84 4.75
C LEU A 16 -9.30 -5.18 4.19
N LEU A 17 -9.66 -5.19 2.90
CA LEU A 17 -10.03 -6.39 2.18
C LEU A 17 -8.85 -6.85 1.32
N GLU A 18 -8.41 -8.08 1.50
CA GLU A 18 -7.36 -8.72 0.71
C GLU A 18 -7.93 -9.91 -0.04
N LYS A 19 -7.70 -9.98 -1.36
CA LYS A 19 -8.21 -11.09 -2.19
C LYS A 19 -7.51 -12.42 -1.94
N ASN A 20 -6.25 -12.36 -1.47
CA ASN A 20 -5.43 -13.54 -1.19
C ASN A 20 -5.55 -13.95 0.28
N SER A 21 -4.94 -15.09 0.62
CA SER A 21 -4.86 -15.60 1.99
C SER A 21 -3.81 -14.90 2.85
N LEU A 22 -3.01 -14.01 2.27
CA LEU A 22 -1.95 -13.25 2.97
C LEU A 22 -1.80 -11.86 2.36
N LEU A 23 -1.35 -10.91 3.17
CA LEU A 23 -0.98 -9.57 2.72
C LEU A 23 0.36 -9.58 1.96
N GLY A 24 0.57 -8.54 1.15
CA GLY A 24 1.89 -8.24 0.60
C GLY A 24 2.45 -9.26 -0.39
N LYS A 25 1.62 -10.11 -1.02
CA LYS A 25 2.05 -11.15 -1.96
C LYS A 25 3.03 -10.62 -3.02
N LYS A 26 2.75 -9.43 -3.59
CA LYS A 26 3.66 -8.80 -4.55
C LYS A 26 4.94 -8.27 -3.87
N LEU A 27 4.83 -7.68 -2.70
CA LEU A 27 5.96 -7.18 -1.92
C LEU A 27 6.96 -8.32 -1.65
N LEU A 28 6.48 -9.49 -1.25
CA LEU A 28 7.31 -10.65 -0.91
C LEU A 28 8.18 -11.17 -2.06
N ILE A 29 7.79 -10.94 -3.31
CA ILE A 29 8.56 -11.39 -4.49
C ILE A 29 9.42 -10.29 -5.11
N THR A 30 9.29 -9.04 -4.68
CA THR A 30 10.10 -7.93 -5.20
C THR A 30 11.57 -8.07 -4.78
N GLY A 31 12.47 -7.54 -5.60
CA GLY A 31 13.91 -7.63 -5.35
C GLY A 31 14.40 -9.06 -5.15
N LYS A 32 13.82 -10.05 -5.84
CA LYS A 32 14.11 -11.48 -5.71
C LYS A 32 13.91 -11.99 -4.26
N GLY A 33 12.83 -11.56 -3.61
CA GLY A 33 12.49 -11.93 -2.23
C GLY A 33 13.15 -11.09 -1.15
N ARG A 34 13.94 -10.07 -1.54
CA ARG A 34 14.60 -9.15 -0.60
C ARG A 34 13.81 -7.87 -0.32
N CYS A 35 12.87 -7.53 -1.17
CA CYS A 35 12.11 -6.27 -1.19
C CYS A 35 12.99 -5.03 -1.43
N ASN A 36 13.12 -4.58 -2.68
CA ASN A 36 13.58 -3.22 -2.95
C ASN A 36 12.49 -2.24 -2.49
N VAL A 37 12.71 -1.65 -1.31
CA VAL A 37 11.71 -0.81 -0.64
C VAL A 37 11.46 0.48 -1.42
N THR A 38 12.53 1.17 -1.77
CA THR A 38 12.51 2.46 -2.46
C THR A 38 13.89 2.78 -3.02
N SER A 39 14.10 4.03 -3.43
CA SER A 39 15.39 4.58 -3.83
C SER A 39 15.77 5.75 -2.91
N SER A 40 17.06 5.99 -2.69
CA SER A 40 17.58 7.15 -1.96
C SER A 40 17.69 8.42 -2.81
N LEU A 41 17.35 8.35 -4.09
CA LEU A 41 17.40 9.48 -5.00
C LEU A 41 16.55 10.68 -4.50
N PRO A 42 16.97 11.92 -4.81
CA PRO A 42 16.12 13.11 -4.62
C PRO A 42 14.78 12.96 -5.37
N ILE A 43 13.73 13.62 -4.89
CA ILE A 43 12.36 13.49 -5.45
C ILE A 43 12.31 13.86 -6.94
N GLU A 44 13.04 14.87 -7.35
CA GLU A 44 13.11 15.31 -8.75
C GLU A 44 13.64 14.21 -9.67
N GLU A 45 14.69 13.52 -9.25
CA GLU A 45 15.24 12.38 -9.96
C GLU A 45 14.29 11.17 -9.90
N PHE A 46 13.59 10.99 -8.80
CA PHE A 46 12.58 9.94 -8.65
C PHE A 46 11.46 10.11 -9.67
N ILE A 47 10.94 11.34 -9.82
CA ILE A 47 9.90 11.69 -10.79
C ILE A 47 10.40 11.49 -12.22
N LYS A 48 11.62 11.97 -12.52
CA LYS A 48 12.25 11.86 -13.84
C LYS A 48 12.45 10.41 -14.28
N ASN A 49 12.83 9.54 -13.34
CA ASN A 49 13.06 8.11 -13.59
C ASN A 49 11.78 7.25 -13.52
N THR A 50 10.61 7.85 -13.22
CA THR A 50 9.35 7.12 -13.23
C THR A 50 8.88 6.88 -14.67
N PRO A 51 8.71 5.63 -15.11
CA PRO A 51 8.24 5.34 -16.48
C PRO A 51 6.86 5.94 -16.75
N GLY A 52 6.68 6.46 -17.96
CA GLY A 52 5.43 7.08 -18.38
C GLY A 52 5.29 8.51 -17.89
N ASN A 53 4.17 8.85 -17.26
CA ASN A 53 3.90 10.20 -16.78
C ASN A 53 4.29 10.38 -15.30
N GLY A 54 5.58 10.48 -15.02
CA GLY A 54 6.08 10.70 -13.65
C GLY A 54 5.55 11.99 -13.00
N LYS A 55 5.26 13.03 -13.80
CA LYS A 55 4.70 14.29 -13.31
C LYS A 55 3.32 14.13 -12.67
N PHE A 56 2.53 13.13 -13.10
CA PHE A 56 1.25 12.80 -12.50
C PHE A 56 1.38 12.44 -11.01
N LEU A 57 2.52 11.86 -10.62
CA LEU A 57 2.79 11.43 -9.25
C LEU A 57 3.44 12.51 -8.38
N TYR A 58 3.68 13.72 -8.90
CA TYR A 58 4.37 14.79 -8.20
C TYR A 58 3.77 15.07 -6.81
N SER A 59 2.46 15.27 -6.75
CA SER A 59 1.76 15.54 -5.47
C SER A 59 1.89 14.37 -4.50
N SER A 60 1.77 13.13 -4.99
CA SER A 60 1.88 11.93 -4.16
C SER A 60 3.29 11.77 -3.59
N TYR A 61 4.32 11.96 -4.39
CA TYR A 61 5.71 11.86 -3.94
C TYR A 61 6.11 12.97 -2.96
N ASN A 62 5.54 14.17 -3.08
CA ASN A 62 5.79 15.24 -2.12
C ASN A 62 4.97 15.09 -0.83
N SER A 63 3.83 14.39 -0.88
CA SER A 63 3.00 14.12 0.31
C SER A 63 3.54 12.96 1.15
N PHE A 64 4.20 11.98 0.51
CA PHE A 64 4.83 10.84 1.17
C PHE A 64 6.07 10.41 0.37
N THR A 65 7.22 10.85 0.86
CA THR A 65 8.50 10.71 0.17
C THR A 65 9.14 9.35 0.37
N ASN A 66 10.23 9.09 -0.37
CA ASN A 66 11.09 7.94 -0.13
C ASN A 66 11.73 7.96 1.27
N LYS A 67 12.02 9.13 1.82
CA LYS A 67 12.51 9.29 3.20
C LYS A 67 11.44 8.91 4.23
N ASP A 68 10.17 9.20 3.94
CA ASP A 68 9.08 8.88 4.86
C ASP A 68 8.85 7.37 4.98
N ILE A 69 8.95 6.61 3.88
CA ILE A 69 8.84 5.15 3.97
C ILE A 69 10.06 4.54 4.68
N ILE A 70 11.26 5.06 4.47
CA ILE A 70 12.47 4.66 5.20
C ILE A 70 12.25 4.89 6.70
N ASN A 71 11.93 6.11 7.09
CA ASN A 71 11.67 6.48 8.48
C ASN A 71 10.54 5.65 9.11
N PHE A 72 9.49 5.35 8.34
CA PHE A 72 8.41 4.50 8.81
C PHE A 72 8.91 3.11 9.19
N LEU A 73 9.70 2.46 8.33
CA LEU A 73 10.22 1.11 8.58
C LEU A 73 11.24 1.09 9.71
N GLU A 74 12.13 2.07 9.77
CA GLU A 74 13.11 2.20 10.85
C GLU A 74 12.45 2.42 12.22
N LYS A 75 11.39 3.22 12.28
CA LYS A 75 10.57 3.39 13.49
C LYS A 75 9.86 2.09 13.93
N GLN A 76 9.65 1.13 13.02
CA GLN A 76 9.16 -0.21 13.39
C GLN A 76 10.30 -1.15 13.83
N GLY A 77 11.55 -0.70 13.80
CA GLY A 77 12.75 -1.44 14.21
C GLY A 77 13.46 -2.16 13.06
N LEU A 78 13.07 -1.94 11.80
CA LEU A 78 13.72 -2.55 10.65
C LEU A 78 14.92 -1.70 10.20
N LYS A 79 16.13 -2.26 10.26
CA LYS A 79 17.33 -1.61 9.71
C LYS A 79 17.37 -1.76 8.20
N LEU A 80 17.65 -0.66 7.52
CA LEU A 80 17.76 -0.58 6.06
C LEU A 80 19.20 -0.32 5.64
N LYS A 81 19.55 -0.72 4.42
CA LYS A 81 20.83 -0.46 3.77
C LYS A 81 20.61 0.06 2.36
N GLU A 82 21.52 0.92 1.91
CA GLU A 82 21.59 1.32 0.51
C GLU A 82 22.55 0.42 -0.25
N GLU A 83 22.16 -0.01 -1.44
CA GLU A 83 22.98 -0.77 -2.37
C GLU A 83 23.20 0.01 -3.67
N ARG A 84 24.12 -0.49 -4.51
CA ARG A 84 24.44 0.11 -5.82
C ARG A 84 23.16 0.49 -6.58
N GLY A 85 23.14 1.69 -7.15
CA GLY A 85 22.01 2.25 -7.89
C GLY A 85 20.96 2.84 -6.97
N ASN A 86 21.35 3.35 -5.81
CA ASN A 86 20.50 4.04 -4.84
C ASN A 86 19.30 3.20 -4.37
N ARG A 87 19.43 1.89 -4.36
CA ARG A 87 18.35 0.96 -3.98
C ARG A 87 18.37 0.69 -2.49
N ILE A 88 17.22 0.77 -1.85
CA ILE A 88 17.07 0.56 -0.41
C ILE A 88 16.49 -0.84 -0.15
N PHE A 89 17.21 -1.61 0.66
CA PHE A 89 16.83 -2.97 1.08
C PHE A 89 16.86 -3.11 2.60
N PRO A 90 16.11 -4.07 3.17
CA PRO A 90 16.33 -4.45 4.56
C PRO A 90 17.73 -5.08 4.72
N VAL A 91 18.40 -4.80 5.84
CA VAL A 91 19.73 -5.38 6.14
C VAL A 91 19.69 -6.90 6.17
N THR A 92 18.56 -7.46 6.55
CA THR A 92 18.31 -8.92 6.60
C THR A 92 18.15 -9.58 5.24
N ASP A 93 17.99 -8.79 4.16
CA ASP A 93 17.69 -9.29 2.81
C ASP A 93 16.40 -10.14 2.74
N LYS A 94 15.44 -9.90 3.64
CA LYS A 94 14.17 -10.64 3.70
C LYS A 94 12.97 -9.71 3.51
N ALA A 95 12.24 -9.89 2.41
CA ALA A 95 11.00 -9.15 2.16
C ALA A 95 9.93 -9.37 3.25
N LYS A 96 9.98 -10.51 3.94
CA LYS A 96 9.08 -10.82 5.05
C LYS A 96 9.21 -9.81 6.19
N ASP A 97 10.42 -9.37 6.53
CA ASP A 97 10.65 -8.42 7.61
C ASP A 97 10.03 -7.05 7.32
N VAL A 98 10.03 -6.66 6.03
CA VAL A 98 9.32 -5.45 5.58
C VAL A 98 7.80 -5.63 5.75
N LEU A 99 7.26 -6.79 5.37
CA LEU A 99 5.83 -7.09 5.53
C LEU A 99 5.45 -7.08 7.01
N ASP A 100 6.26 -7.68 7.88
CA ASP A 100 6.01 -7.75 9.32
C ASP A 100 5.90 -6.36 9.96
N CYS A 101 6.67 -5.38 9.49
CA CYS A 101 6.54 -3.98 9.93
C CYS A 101 5.15 -3.42 9.61
N PHE A 102 4.62 -3.68 8.42
CA PHE A 102 3.27 -3.25 8.04
C PHE A 102 2.19 -3.97 8.85
N GLU A 103 2.30 -5.29 8.99
CA GLU A 103 1.34 -6.10 9.76
C GLU A 103 1.31 -5.70 11.23
N LYS A 104 2.48 -5.50 11.85
CA LYS A 104 2.62 -4.99 13.21
C LYS A 104 1.92 -3.64 13.38
N LYS A 105 2.13 -2.71 12.44
CA LYS A 105 1.51 -1.38 12.50
C LYS A 105 0.00 -1.43 12.30
N LEU A 106 -0.50 -2.24 11.38
CA LEU A 106 -1.94 -2.46 11.18
C LEU A 106 -2.59 -3.01 12.44
N LYS A 107 -1.94 -3.98 13.10
CA LYS A 107 -2.40 -4.56 14.37
C LYS A 107 -2.43 -3.52 15.51
N GLN A 108 -1.37 -2.71 15.65
CA GLN A 108 -1.32 -1.62 16.64
C GLN A 108 -2.45 -0.60 16.47
N LEU A 109 -2.86 -0.37 15.22
CA LEU A 109 -3.94 0.56 14.89
C LEU A 109 -5.33 -0.09 14.87
N ASN A 110 -5.44 -1.36 15.30
CA ASN A 110 -6.68 -2.13 15.31
C ASN A 110 -7.40 -2.16 13.95
N VAL A 111 -6.64 -2.15 12.84
CA VAL A 111 -7.21 -2.28 11.50
C VAL A 111 -7.77 -3.70 11.34
N LYS A 112 -9.07 -3.79 11.03
CA LYS A 112 -9.69 -5.09 10.72
C LYS A 112 -9.26 -5.53 9.33
N ILE A 113 -8.72 -6.75 9.22
CA ILE A 113 -8.28 -7.33 7.95
C ILE A 113 -9.13 -8.56 7.66
N LEU A 114 -9.67 -8.65 6.44
CA LEU A 114 -10.38 -9.83 5.96
C LEU A 114 -9.67 -10.35 4.71
N TYR A 115 -9.23 -11.59 4.80
CA TYR A 115 -8.57 -12.31 3.70
C TYR A 115 -9.56 -13.04 2.82
N ASN A 116 -9.13 -13.46 1.64
CA ASN A 116 -9.93 -14.16 0.64
C ASN A 116 -11.21 -13.39 0.25
N GLN A 117 -11.14 -12.05 0.28
CA GLN A 117 -12.22 -11.14 -0.05
C GLN A 117 -11.93 -10.43 -1.38
N LYS A 118 -12.15 -11.15 -2.49
CA LYS A 118 -12.05 -10.55 -3.83
C LYS A 118 -13.24 -9.62 -4.06
N VAL A 119 -13.00 -8.31 -4.06
CA VAL A 119 -14.00 -7.32 -4.45
C VAL A 119 -14.29 -7.47 -5.94
N ILE A 120 -15.56 -7.53 -6.30
CA ILE A 120 -16.05 -7.68 -7.67
C ILE A 120 -16.84 -6.47 -8.15
N GLU A 121 -17.32 -5.62 -7.22
CA GLU A 121 -18.14 -4.47 -7.53
C GLU A 121 -17.95 -3.35 -6.52
N ILE A 122 -17.96 -2.10 -6.98
CA ILE A 122 -18.07 -0.90 -6.15
C ILE A 122 -19.52 -0.46 -6.16
N LEU A 123 -20.12 -0.41 -4.97
CA LEU A 123 -21.51 -0.02 -4.82
C LEU A 123 -21.65 1.50 -4.82
N THR A 124 -22.57 1.98 -5.63
CA THR A 124 -22.90 3.41 -5.73
C THR A 124 -24.39 3.62 -5.54
N LEU A 125 -24.74 4.75 -4.91
CA LEU A 125 -26.09 5.29 -4.96
C LEU A 125 -26.07 6.53 -5.84
N GLU A 126 -27.16 6.75 -6.57
CA GLU A 126 -27.36 7.95 -7.36
C GLU A 126 -28.35 8.85 -6.61
N ASP A 127 -27.91 10.06 -6.27
CA ASP A 127 -28.72 11.10 -5.64
C ASP A 127 -28.53 12.38 -6.44
N ASN A 128 -29.62 12.93 -6.99
CA ASN A 128 -29.60 14.16 -7.81
C ASN A 128 -28.54 14.19 -8.90
N LYS A 129 -28.38 13.10 -9.65
CA LYS A 129 -27.36 12.90 -10.71
C LYS A 129 -25.90 12.81 -10.18
N ILE A 130 -25.70 12.77 -8.86
CA ILE A 130 -24.39 12.58 -8.26
C ILE A 130 -24.25 11.11 -7.84
N LYS A 131 -23.26 10.41 -8.40
CA LYS A 131 -22.95 9.05 -7.96
C LYS A 131 -22.05 9.08 -6.72
N LYS A 132 -22.57 8.56 -5.61
CA LYS A 132 -21.85 8.43 -4.35
C LYS A 132 -21.49 6.98 -4.11
N VAL A 133 -20.20 6.70 -3.85
CA VAL A 133 -19.76 5.38 -3.42
C VAL A 133 -20.26 5.11 -2.00
N VAL A 134 -20.86 3.94 -1.78
CA VAL A 134 -21.43 3.53 -0.49
C VAL A 134 -20.88 2.20 0.02
N GLY A 135 -20.02 1.54 -0.72
CA GLY A 135 -19.41 0.29 -0.29
C GLY A 135 -18.83 -0.53 -1.42
N VAL A 136 -18.59 -1.79 -1.13
CA VAL A 136 -18.08 -2.78 -2.08
C VAL A 136 -18.74 -4.13 -1.88
N LYS A 137 -18.78 -4.94 -2.95
CA LYS A 137 -19.32 -6.29 -2.95
C LYS A 137 -18.24 -7.31 -3.31
N THR A 138 -18.22 -8.41 -2.59
CA THR A 138 -17.48 -9.63 -2.93
C THR A 138 -18.46 -10.70 -3.39
N LYS A 139 -17.98 -11.89 -3.75
CA LYS A 139 -18.87 -13.00 -4.13
C LYS A 139 -19.89 -13.33 -3.03
N ASN A 140 -19.47 -13.27 -1.77
CA ASN A 140 -20.27 -13.78 -0.64
C ASN A 140 -20.74 -12.69 0.33
N ASN A 141 -20.16 -11.48 0.28
CA ASN A 141 -20.41 -10.43 1.28
C ASN A 141 -20.56 -9.06 0.64
N THR A 142 -21.31 -8.20 1.32
CA THR A 142 -21.41 -6.77 1.02
C THR A 142 -20.86 -5.99 2.21
N PHE A 143 -20.04 -4.99 1.93
CA PHE A 143 -19.45 -4.12 2.95
C PHE A 143 -19.79 -2.67 2.61
N TYR A 144 -20.49 -2.00 3.53
CA TYR A 144 -20.83 -0.58 3.42
C TYR A 144 -19.75 0.28 4.06
N ALA A 145 -19.48 1.43 3.44
CA ALA A 145 -18.49 2.39 3.93
C ALA A 145 -18.73 3.77 3.32
N ASP A 146 -18.40 4.82 4.06
CA ASP A 146 -18.50 6.21 3.59
C ASP A 146 -17.47 6.53 2.50
N LYS A 147 -16.33 5.84 2.52
CA LYS A 147 -15.22 6.00 1.57
C LYS A 147 -14.61 4.67 1.22
N VAL A 148 -14.20 4.53 -0.02
CA VAL A 148 -13.48 3.36 -0.54
C VAL A 148 -12.16 3.82 -1.16
N ILE A 149 -11.05 3.19 -0.74
CA ILE A 149 -9.72 3.43 -1.32
C ILE A 149 -9.35 2.21 -2.17
N LEU A 150 -9.16 2.43 -3.47
CA LEU A 150 -8.64 1.41 -4.38
C LEU A 150 -7.12 1.38 -4.28
N ALA A 151 -6.58 0.30 -3.74
CA ALA A 151 -5.15 0.07 -3.59
C ALA A 151 -4.76 -1.33 -4.10
N THR A 152 -5.32 -1.72 -5.23
CA THR A 152 -5.24 -3.08 -5.79
C THR A 152 -3.87 -3.43 -6.40
N GLY A 153 -2.99 -2.45 -6.53
CA GLY A 153 -1.69 -2.60 -7.19
C GLY A 153 -1.80 -2.62 -8.73
N GLY A 154 -0.66 -2.82 -9.37
CA GLY A 154 -0.58 -2.85 -10.83
C GLY A 154 -0.98 -4.20 -11.42
N LYS A 155 -1.26 -4.22 -12.74
CA LYS A 155 -1.58 -5.41 -13.55
C LYS A 155 -0.29 -6.16 -13.95
N SER A 156 0.55 -6.52 -12.98
CA SER A 156 1.87 -7.14 -13.27
C SER A 156 1.81 -8.64 -13.60
N TYR A 157 0.73 -9.30 -13.24
CA TYR A 157 0.46 -10.71 -13.55
C TYR A 157 -1.01 -10.81 -13.95
N PRO A 158 -1.34 -10.57 -15.23
CA PRO A 158 -2.68 -10.89 -15.72
C PRO A 158 -2.88 -12.39 -15.61
N LEU A 159 -4.01 -12.79 -15.03
CA LEU A 159 -4.50 -14.16 -15.11
C LEU A 159 -4.92 -14.42 -16.55
#